data_be2c91ddd4718de3fd1854ec4d4571c9
#
_entry.id   be2c91ddd4718de3fd1854ec4d4571c9
#
_cell.length_a   1.000
_cell.length_b   1.000
_cell.length_c   1.000
_cell.angle_alpha   90.00
_cell.angle_beta   90.00
_cell.angle_gamma   90.00
#
_symmetry.space_group_name_H-M   'P 1'
#
loop_
_entity.id
_entity.type
_entity.pdbx_description
1 polymer ?
#
loop_
_entity_poly.entity_id
_entity_poly.type
_entity_poly.pdbx_seq_one_letter_code
_entity_poly.pdbx_strand_id
1 'polypeptide(L)'
;MSLKPNIVTDSILEGFWEKGLVLFGDRVQEEYALKTPIFIDLRHKLYEDLDMLSTLGHALYEKLHSLTECDDCLDVPQQVIGIPDTATPLALATALASQQTSWPVNYGQMRKRPASYPGGRSGGSSYMGTVDPKRQVTLIDDVMASGRTKRWAIRELQKEGLTVTRILVVVDRKQYDYIEQDKLPCPIYSLYTITELIEYYVSSRKIDDVVANQILAHVNTRRFT
;
A
#
# COMPACT_ATOMS: atom_id res chain seq x y z
N MET A 1 -9.16 -23.99 -9.50
CA MET A 1 -9.29 -24.29 -8.05
C MET A 1 -9.94 -23.06 -7.44
N SER A 2 -11.25 -23.10 -7.18
CA SER A 2 -12.02 -21.95 -6.67
C SER A 2 -11.58 -21.64 -5.25
N LEU A 3 -10.94 -20.50 -5.04
CA LEU A 3 -10.64 -19.98 -3.71
C LEU A 3 -11.97 -19.76 -2.97
N LYS A 4 -12.12 -20.37 -1.80
CA LYS A 4 -13.26 -20.05 -0.92
C LYS A 4 -13.20 -18.56 -0.60
N PRO A 5 -14.31 -17.81 -0.71
CA PRO A 5 -14.34 -16.41 -0.33
C PRO A 5 -13.89 -16.28 1.12
N ASN A 6 -12.86 -15.47 1.35
CA ASN A 6 -12.41 -15.17 2.69
C ASN A 6 -13.29 -14.00 3.18
N ILE A 7 -14.14 -14.22 4.17
CA ILE A 7 -15.16 -13.27 4.65
C ILE A 7 -14.57 -11.88 4.92
N VAL A 8 -13.33 -11.81 5.41
CA VAL A 8 -12.64 -10.53 5.68
C VAL A 8 -12.27 -9.81 4.37
N THR A 9 -11.83 -10.55 3.35
CA THR A 9 -11.49 -10.00 2.02
C THR A 9 -12.72 -9.37 1.37
N ASP A 10 -13.86 -10.07 1.40
CA ASP A 10 -15.09 -9.58 0.77
C ASP A 10 -15.61 -8.32 1.45
N SER A 11 -15.51 -8.20 2.78
CA SER A 11 -15.95 -7.01 3.52
C SER A 11 -15.11 -5.77 3.22
N ILE A 12 -13.81 -5.91 3.01
CA ILE A 12 -12.93 -4.79 2.63
C ILE A 12 -13.28 -4.31 1.21
N LEU A 13 -13.43 -5.23 0.26
CA LEU A 13 -13.76 -4.88 -1.12
C LEU A 13 -15.14 -4.26 -1.25
N GLU A 14 -16.14 -4.77 -0.49
CA GLU A 14 -17.45 -4.15 -0.41
C GLU A 14 -17.37 -2.73 0.18
N GLY A 15 -16.63 -2.55 1.26
CA GLY A 15 -16.39 -1.24 1.85
C GLY A 15 -15.68 -0.27 0.88
N PHE A 16 -14.76 -0.74 0.04
CA PHE A 16 -14.14 0.09 -1.01
C PHE A 16 -15.17 0.61 -2.00
N TRP A 17 -16.13 -0.22 -2.39
CA TRP A 17 -17.21 0.16 -3.28
C TRP A 17 -18.18 1.15 -2.63
N GLU A 18 -18.69 0.83 -1.46
CA GLU A 18 -19.69 1.62 -0.74
C GLU A 18 -19.20 3.01 -0.37
N LYS A 19 -17.93 3.09 0.04
CA LYS A 19 -17.29 4.35 0.45
C LYS A 19 -16.66 5.11 -0.72
N GLY A 20 -16.73 4.57 -1.94
CA GLY A 20 -16.13 5.17 -3.14
C GLY A 20 -14.60 5.30 -3.06
N LEU A 21 -13.94 4.36 -2.37
CA LEU A 21 -12.46 4.28 -2.32
C LEU A 21 -11.89 3.71 -3.61
N VAL A 22 -12.70 2.95 -4.36
CA VAL A 22 -12.38 2.49 -5.71
C VAL A 22 -13.54 2.82 -6.62
N LEU A 23 -13.28 3.55 -7.70
CA LEU A 23 -14.26 4.00 -8.68
C LEU A 23 -13.93 3.43 -10.05
N PHE A 24 -14.96 3.13 -10.83
CA PHE A 24 -14.88 2.52 -12.15
C PHE A 24 -15.74 3.24 -13.18
N GLY A 25 -15.28 3.23 -14.45
CA GLY A 25 -16.03 3.73 -15.58
C GLY A 25 -16.44 5.19 -15.42
N ASP A 26 -17.70 5.47 -15.71
CA ASP A 26 -18.27 6.83 -15.71
C ASP A 26 -18.23 7.50 -14.33
N ARG A 27 -18.31 6.74 -13.24
CA ARG A 27 -18.19 7.29 -11.87
C ARG A 27 -16.85 8.02 -11.64
N VAL A 28 -15.79 7.62 -12.30
CA VAL A 28 -14.49 8.31 -12.22
C VAL A 28 -14.57 9.68 -12.88
N GLN A 29 -15.23 9.78 -14.05
CA GLN A 29 -15.42 11.03 -14.77
C GLN A 29 -16.36 11.98 -13.99
N GLU A 30 -17.41 11.46 -13.43
CA GLU A 30 -18.40 12.23 -12.66
C GLU A 30 -17.80 12.82 -11.38
N GLU A 31 -17.03 12.04 -10.63
CA GLU A 31 -16.53 12.46 -9.33
C GLU A 31 -15.21 13.25 -9.41
N TYR A 32 -14.31 12.89 -10.31
CA TYR A 32 -12.97 13.47 -10.39
C TYR A 32 -12.63 14.17 -11.72
N ALA A 33 -13.54 14.15 -12.69
CA ALA A 33 -13.32 14.67 -14.05
C ALA A 33 -12.07 14.06 -14.74
N LEU A 34 -11.71 12.81 -14.39
CA LEU A 34 -10.54 12.12 -14.90
C LEU A 34 -10.91 11.20 -16.06
N LYS A 35 -10.11 11.21 -17.13
CA LYS A 35 -10.24 10.30 -18.27
C LYS A 35 -9.49 8.97 -18.03
N THR A 36 -9.86 8.25 -16.99
CA THR A 36 -9.32 6.92 -16.67
C THR A 36 -10.48 6.00 -16.27
N PRO A 37 -10.48 4.72 -16.71
CA PRO A 37 -11.59 3.83 -16.39
C PRO A 37 -11.56 3.30 -14.95
N ILE A 38 -10.53 3.64 -14.19
CA ILE A 38 -10.39 3.28 -12.77
C ILE A 38 -9.65 4.36 -12.00
N PHE A 39 -10.12 4.64 -10.79
CA PHE A 39 -9.45 5.49 -9.83
C PHE A 39 -9.51 4.87 -8.43
N ILE A 40 -8.38 4.84 -7.73
CA ILE A 40 -8.25 4.32 -6.38
C ILE A 40 -7.87 5.50 -5.49
N ASP A 41 -8.81 5.95 -4.64
CA ASP A 41 -8.62 7.06 -3.72
C ASP A 41 -8.58 6.58 -2.27
N LEU A 42 -7.43 6.15 -1.84
CA LEU A 42 -7.14 5.87 -0.44
C LEU A 42 -6.54 7.08 0.29
N ARG A 43 -6.60 8.28 -0.31
CA ARG A 43 -5.98 9.49 0.25
C ARG A 43 -6.94 10.37 1.03
N HIS A 44 -8.08 10.67 0.43
CA HIS A 44 -9.01 11.63 1.01
C HIS A 44 -10.04 10.91 1.89
N LYS A 45 -10.80 10.00 1.30
CA LYS A 45 -11.92 9.35 1.98
C LYS A 45 -11.50 8.40 3.10
N LEU A 46 -10.35 7.72 2.97
CA LEU A 46 -9.89 6.79 3.99
C LEU A 46 -9.55 7.49 5.32
N TYR A 47 -9.10 8.74 5.28
CA TYR A 47 -8.74 9.47 6.50
C TYR A 47 -9.94 9.89 7.34
N GLU A 48 -11.11 9.96 6.74
CA GLU A 48 -12.38 10.25 7.41
C GLU A 48 -13.06 8.97 7.93
N ASP A 49 -12.59 7.78 7.53
CA ASP A 49 -13.14 6.48 7.88
C ASP A 49 -12.15 5.66 8.71
N LEU A 50 -12.17 5.91 10.02
CA LEU A 50 -11.25 5.25 10.96
C LEU A 50 -11.51 3.75 11.08
N ASP A 51 -12.74 3.28 10.86
CA ASP A 51 -13.08 1.86 10.89
C ASP A 51 -12.44 1.13 9.70
N MET A 52 -12.53 1.71 8.50
CA MET A 52 -11.87 1.17 7.31
C MET A 52 -10.34 1.24 7.44
N LEU A 53 -9.80 2.35 7.96
CA LEU A 53 -8.37 2.49 8.22
C LEU A 53 -7.87 1.42 9.21
N SER A 54 -8.61 1.18 10.28
CA SER A 54 -8.32 0.12 11.27
C SER A 54 -8.38 -1.26 10.63
N THR A 55 -9.42 -1.53 9.84
CA THR A 55 -9.59 -2.82 9.13
C THR A 55 -8.43 -3.08 8.17
N LEU A 56 -8.00 -2.08 7.41
CA LEU A 56 -6.83 -2.18 6.55
C LEU A 56 -5.54 -2.37 7.34
N GLY A 57 -5.41 -1.71 8.49
CA GLY A 57 -4.28 -1.89 9.40
C GLY A 57 -4.15 -3.34 9.87
N HIS A 58 -5.25 -3.97 10.27
CA HIS A 58 -5.28 -5.39 10.64
C HIS A 58 -4.95 -6.30 9.46
N ALA A 59 -5.55 -6.06 8.29
CA ALA A 59 -5.27 -6.87 7.10
C ALA A 59 -3.79 -6.77 6.65
N LEU A 60 -3.20 -5.57 6.71
CA LEU A 60 -1.78 -5.37 6.42
C LEU A 60 -0.89 -6.07 7.45
N TYR A 61 -1.25 -6.03 8.73
CA TYR A 61 -0.53 -6.74 9.78
C TYR A 61 -0.57 -8.26 9.56
N GLU A 62 -1.73 -8.85 9.35
CA GLU A 62 -1.89 -10.29 9.08
C GLU A 62 -1.08 -10.73 7.85
N LYS A 63 -1.12 -9.93 6.79
CA LYS A 63 -0.31 -10.19 5.60
C LYS A 63 1.19 -10.14 5.91
N LEU A 64 1.63 -9.13 6.65
CA LEU A 64 3.04 -8.98 7.05
C LEU A 64 3.50 -10.15 7.92
N HIS A 65 2.69 -10.55 8.89
CA HIS A 65 2.97 -11.70 9.77
C HIS A 65 3.14 -12.98 8.95
N SER A 66 2.18 -13.30 8.08
CA SER A 66 2.24 -14.47 7.20
C SER A 66 3.48 -14.49 6.29
N LEU A 67 3.88 -13.34 5.74
CA LEU A 67 5.10 -13.21 4.93
C LEU A 67 6.36 -13.46 5.76
N THR A 68 6.37 -13.02 7.00
CA THR A 68 7.52 -13.17 7.90
C THR A 68 7.65 -14.60 8.41
N GLU A 69 6.54 -15.32 8.62
CA GLU A 69 6.52 -16.75 8.91
C GLU A 69 7.13 -17.56 7.75
N CYS A 70 6.73 -17.25 6.51
CA CYS A 70 7.26 -17.93 5.32
C CYS A 70 8.77 -17.71 5.12
N ASP A 71 9.30 -16.58 5.58
CA ASP A 71 10.72 -16.22 5.46
C ASP A 71 11.56 -16.70 6.66
N ASP A 72 10.97 -17.43 7.63
CA ASP A 72 11.63 -17.85 8.90
C ASP A 72 12.24 -16.66 9.68
N CYS A 73 11.62 -15.50 9.63
CA CYS A 73 12.15 -14.25 10.19
C CYS A 73 11.33 -13.70 11.37
N LEU A 74 10.53 -14.52 12.05
CA LEU A 74 9.68 -14.06 13.17
C LEU A 74 10.49 -13.54 14.36
N ASP A 75 11.70 -14.07 14.58
CA ASP A 75 12.59 -13.62 15.67
C ASP A 75 13.30 -12.31 15.35
N VAL A 76 13.22 -11.81 14.11
CA VAL A 76 13.86 -10.56 13.71
C VAL A 76 12.90 -9.40 13.98
N PRO A 77 13.30 -8.38 14.76
CA PRO A 77 12.45 -7.23 15.02
C PRO A 77 11.99 -6.54 13.75
N GLN A 78 10.68 -6.35 13.60
CA GLN A 78 10.07 -5.74 12.43
C GLN A 78 9.72 -4.28 12.67
N GLN A 79 9.77 -3.49 11.61
CA GLN A 79 9.35 -2.10 11.62
C GLN A 79 8.56 -1.77 10.36
N VAL A 80 7.44 -1.07 10.52
CA VAL A 80 6.66 -0.57 9.39
C VAL A 80 6.85 0.94 9.26
N ILE A 81 7.00 1.41 8.02
CA ILE A 81 7.17 2.81 7.68
C ILE A 81 6.26 3.13 6.50
N GLY A 82 5.35 4.09 6.68
CA GLY A 82 4.49 4.55 5.59
C GLY A 82 5.20 5.53 4.66
N ILE A 83 4.99 5.36 3.36
CA ILE A 83 5.44 6.37 2.38
C ILE A 83 4.59 7.63 2.56
N PRO A 84 5.22 8.81 2.79
CA PRO A 84 4.48 10.03 3.03
C PRO A 84 3.74 10.52 1.76
N ASP A 85 2.59 11.17 1.91
CA ASP A 85 1.87 11.42 3.15
C ASP A 85 0.80 10.33 3.38
N THR A 86 0.32 9.71 2.30
CA THR A 86 -0.86 8.83 2.22
C THR A 86 -0.74 7.57 3.08
N ALA A 87 0.41 6.93 3.09
CA ALA A 87 0.54 5.65 3.77
C ALA A 87 1.04 5.77 5.23
N THR A 88 1.29 6.99 5.72
CA THR A 88 1.64 7.20 7.12
C THR A 88 0.57 6.68 8.09
N PRO A 89 -0.73 6.99 7.92
CA PRO A 89 -1.78 6.44 8.76
C PRO A 89 -1.96 4.92 8.60
N LEU A 90 -1.78 4.38 7.39
CA LEU A 90 -1.84 2.93 7.17
C LEU A 90 -0.75 2.17 7.94
N ALA A 91 0.49 2.67 7.91
CA ALA A 91 1.59 2.08 8.67
C ALA A 91 1.37 2.19 10.18
N LEU A 92 0.84 3.32 10.66
CA LEU A 92 0.47 3.48 12.07
C LEU A 92 -0.63 2.51 12.46
N ALA A 93 -1.69 2.38 11.66
CA ALA A 93 -2.78 1.42 11.90
C ALA A 93 -2.27 -0.03 11.92
N THR A 94 -1.34 -0.39 11.01
CA THR A 94 -0.68 -1.70 10.99
C THR A 94 0.10 -1.96 12.27
N ALA A 95 0.87 -0.99 12.75
CA ALA A 95 1.61 -1.12 14.00
C ALA A 95 0.67 -1.22 15.23
N LEU A 96 -0.40 -0.43 15.25
CA LEU A 96 -1.41 -0.49 16.31
C LEU A 96 -2.12 -1.84 16.35
N ALA A 97 -2.47 -2.42 15.20
CA ALA A 97 -3.07 -3.75 15.10
C ALA A 97 -2.18 -4.85 15.71
N SER A 98 -0.86 -4.68 15.68
CA SER A 98 0.10 -5.63 16.24
C SER A 98 0.25 -5.59 17.75
N GLN A 99 -0.17 -4.50 18.43
CA GLN A 99 0.19 -4.25 19.84
C GLN A 99 -0.43 -5.25 20.84
N GLN A 100 -1.53 -5.88 20.45
CA GLN A 100 -2.22 -6.88 21.31
C GLN A 100 -1.90 -8.32 20.90
N THR A 101 -0.90 -8.50 20.05
CA THR A 101 -0.49 -9.82 19.55
C THR A 101 0.84 -10.26 20.20
N SER A 102 1.21 -11.52 20.00
CA SER A 102 2.52 -12.03 20.40
C SER A 102 3.68 -11.54 19.55
N TRP A 103 3.41 -10.84 18.46
CA TRP A 103 4.40 -10.38 17.50
C TRP A 103 4.23 -8.89 17.15
N PRO A 104 4.54 -7.96 18.09
CA PRO A 104 4.39 -6.55 17.88
C PRO A 104 5.42 -6.02 16.87
N VAL A 105 4.98 -5.14 15.97
CA VAL A 105 5.86 -4.44 15.04
C VAL A 105 6.08 -2.99 15.46
N ASN A 106 7.27 -2.46 15.20
CA ASN A 106 7.62 -1.08 15.50
C ASN A 106 7.09 -0.15 14.40
N TYR A 107 6.79 1.10 14.76
CA TYR A 107 6.43 2.15 13.83
C TYR A 107 7.58 3.14 13.65
N GLY A 108 7.80 3.57 12.41
CA GLY A 108 8.67 4.68 12.06
C GLY A 108 7.99 5.60 11.07
N GLN A 109 8.35 6.88 11.08
CA GLN A 109 7.73 7.87 10.21
C GLN A 109 8.74 8.50 9.26
N MET A 110 8.41 8.51 7.96
CA MET A 110 9.11 9.32 6.98
C MET A 110 8.51 10.71 6.84
N ARG A 111 9.35 11.66 6.40
CA ARG A 111 8.94 12.99 5.98
C ARG A 111 9.17 13.16 4.48
N LYS A 112 8.24 13.80 3.80
CA LYS A 112 8.35 14.06 2.35
C LYS A 112 9.44 15.06 1.99
N ARG A 113 9.77 15.96 2.90
CA ARG A 113 10.86 16.95 2.79
C ARG A 113 11.58 17.04 4.12
N PRO A 114 12.92 16.90 4.16
CA PRO A 114 13.68 17.33 5.31
C PRO A 114 13.43 18.82 5.49
N ALA A 115 13.07 19.20 6.70
CA ALA A 115 12.45 20.48 7.02
C ALA A 115 13.24 21.72 6.56
N SER A 116 12.70 22.46 5.60
CA SER A 116 12.74 23.91 5.62
C SER A 116 11.48 24.43 6.38
N TYR A 117 11.25 23.94 7.59
CA TYR A 117 10.19 24.47 8.43
C TYR A 117 10.68 25.76 9.09
N PRO A 118 9.89 26.87 9.12
CA PRO A 118 10.26 28.07 9.88
C PRO A 118 10.54 27.68 11.33
N GLY A 119 11.79 27.84 11.81
CA GLY A 119 12.24 27.36 13.12
C GLY A 119 12.80 25.93 13.15
N GLY A 120 12.76 25.18 12.06
CA GLY A 120 13.41 23.88 11.92
C GLY A 120 14.90 24.02 11.66
N ARG A 121 15.72 23.17 12.28
CA ARG A 121 17.15 23.09 11.95
C ARG A 121 17.29 22.60 10.51
N SER A 122 17.93 23.35 9.64
CA SER A 122 18.29 22.92 8.29
C SER A 122 19.15 21.65 8.38
N GLY A 123 18.79 20.60 7.64
CA GLY A 123 19.48 19.32 7.64
C GLY A 123 18.86 18.24 8.52
N GLY A 124 17.58 18.37 8.87
CA GLY A 124 16.85 17.31 9.60
C GLY A 124 16.71 16.02 8.79
N SER A 125 16.86 14.88 9.48
CA SER A 125 16.61 13.54 8.97
C SER A 125 15.27 13.42 8.23
N SER A 126 15.23 12.67 7.15
CA SER A 126 13.99 12.28 6.47
C SER A 126 13.19 11.22 7.24
N TYR A 127 13.76 10.70 8.32
CA TYR A 127 13.18 9.68 9.16
C TYR A 127 13.00 10.18 10.61
N MET A 128 11.90 9.76 11.22
CA MET A 128 11.59 9.98 12.62
C MET A 128 11.35 8.65 13.31
N GLY A 129 12.23 8.30 14.23
CA GLY A 129 12.21 7.04 14.97
C GLY A 129 13.62 6.62 15.36
N THR A 130 13.74 5.52 16.05
CA THR A 130 15.04 4.93 16.41
C THR A 130 15.58 4.13 15.22
N VAL A 131 16.79 4.46 14.79
CA VAL A 131 17.51 3.64 13.80
C VAL A 131 18.10 2.42 14.52
N ASP A 132 17.62 1.25 14.14
CA ASP A 132 18.15 -0.03 14.62
C ASP A 132 18.48 -0.90 13.40
N PRO A 133 19.76 -1.14 13.12
CA PRO A 133 20.17 -1.90 11.93
C PRO A 133 19.75 -3.38 11.98
N LYS A 134 19.33 -3.87 13.14
CA LYS A 134 18.81 -5.24 13.29
C LYS A 134 17.36 -5.38 12.87
N ARG A 135 16.63 -4.27 12.73
CA ARG A 135 15.23 -4.29 12.30
C ARG A 135 15.09 -4.45 10.81
N GLN A 136 14.19 -5.33 10.40
CA GLN A 136 13.73 -5.39 9.02
C GLN A 136 12.63 -4.35 8.80
N VAL A 137 12.80 -3.52 7.78
CA VAL A 137 11.83 -2.47 7.46
C VAL A 137 10.91 -2.94 6.33
N THR A 138 9.61 -2.93 6.60
CA THR A 138 8.57 -3.05 5.59
C THR A 138 8.03 -1.67 5.26
N LEU A 139 8.17 -1.24 3.99
CA LEU A 139 7.50 -0.04 3.49
C LEU A 139 6.02 -0.32 3.23
N ILE A 140 5.15 0.49 3.83
CA ILE A 140 3.70 0.48 3.57
C ILE A 140 3.36 1.57 2.56
N ASP A 141 2.53 1.26 1.56
CA ASP A 141 1.92 2.27 0.70
C ASP A 141 0.47 1.90 0.33
N ASP A 142 -0.26 2.87 -0.21
CA ASP A 142 -1.65 2.69 -0.64
C ASP A 142 -1.71 1.86 -1.93
N VAL A 143 -1.05 2.35 -2.99
CA VAL A 143 -1.14 1.79 -4.33
C VAL A 143 0.23 1.64 -4.97
N MET A 144 0.47 0.49 -5.58
CA MET A 144 1.62 0.28 -6.44
C MET A 144 1.26 0.54 -7.90
N ALA A 145 1.94 1.48 -8.52
CA ALA A 145 1.87 1.75 -9.95
C ALA A 145 3.27 1.70 -10.60
N SER A 146 3.96 2.82 -10.76
CA SER A 146 5.30 2.86 -11.37
C SER A 146 6.47 2.54 -10.42
N GLY A 147 6.23 2.45 -9.12
CA GLY A 147 7.27 2.26 -8.12
C GLY A 147 8.21 3.45 -7.86
N ARG A 148 8.05 4.58 -8.57
CA ARG A 148 8.93 5.75 -8.43
C ARG A 148 9.03 6.27 -6.99
N THR A 149 7.91 6.40 -6.30
CA THR A 149 7.84 6.86 -4.91
C THR A 149 8.53 5.86 -3.96
N LYS A 150 8.36 4.56 -4.24
CA LYS A 150 8.97 3.46 -3.48
C LYS A 150 10.50 3.52 -3.60
N ARG A 151 11.04 3.68 -4.82
CA ARG A 151 12.49 3.84 -5.05
C ARG A 151 13.06 5.04 -4.30
N TRP A 152 12.34 6.17 -4.35
CA TRP A 152 12.73 7.35 -3.59
C TRP A 152 12.76 7.08 -2.08
N ALA A 153 11.69 6.50 -1.51
CA ALA A 153 11.61 6.21 -0.09
C ALA A 153 12.72 5.26 0.37
N ILE A 154 12.99 4.19 -0.39
CA ILE A 154 14.09 3.25 -0.09
C ILE A 154 15.43 3.98 -0.03
N ARG A 155 15.75 4.82 -1.03
CA ARG A 155 17.00 5.57 -1.06
C ARG A 155 17.15 6.52 0.14
N GLU A 156 16.06 7.20 0.52
CA GLU A 156 16.10 8.10 1.68
C GLU A 156 16.31 7.32 2.98
N LEU A 157 15.63 6.19 3.19
CA LEU A 157 15.82 5.35 4.36
C LEU A 157 17.21 4.71 4.42
N GLN A 158 17.77 4.33 3.28
CA GLN A 158 19.15 3.84 3.20
C GLN A 158 20.17 4.88 3.66
N LYS A 159 19.98 6.17 3.33
CA LYS A 159 20.83 7.26 3.82
C LYS A 159 20.79 7.40 5.35
N GLU A 160 19.67 7.04 5.97
CA GLU A 160 19.49 7.03 7.42
C GLU A 160 19.98 5.73 8.08
N GLY A 161 20.57 4.80 7.31
CA GLY A 161 21.10 3.52 7.83
C GLY A 161 20.03 2.44 8.01
N LEU A 162 18.85 2.58 7.43
CA LEU A 162 17.75 1.61 7.49
C LEU A 162 17.76 0.72 6.25
N THR A 163 17.53 -0.59 6.45
CA THR A 163 17.42 -1.56 5.35
C THR A 163 15.97 -1.95 5.11
N VAL A 164 15.43 -1.55 3.95
CA VAL A 164 14.10 -1.96 3.52
C VAL A 164 14.18 -3.37 2.93
N THR A 165 13.46 -4.31 3.52
CA THR A 165 13.48 -5.72 3.11
C THR A 165 12.28 -6.09 2.25
N ARG A 166 11.17 -5.35 2.33
CA ARG A 166 9.95 -5.59 1.54
C ARG A 166 9.09 -4.34 1.42
N ILE A 167 8.20 -4.35 0.43
CA ILE A 167 7.15 -3.36 0.24
C ILE A 167 5.81 -4.08 0.34
N LEU A 168 4.87 -3.52 1.10
CA LEU A 168 3.51 -4.03 1.22
C LEU A 168 2.54 -2.91 0.90
N VAL A 169 1.65 -3.13 -0.07
CA VAL A 169 0.67 -2.14 -0.52
C VAL A 169 -0.76 -2.66 -0.38
N VAL A 170 -1.73 -1.77 -0.30
CA VAL A 170 -3.13 -2.17 -0.30
C VAL A 170 -3.51 -2.72 -1.67
N VAL A 171 -3.23 -1.97 -2.76
CA VAL A 171 -3.55 -2.40 -4.12
C VAL A 171 -2.32 -2.35 -5.03
N ASP A 172 -2.05 -3.47 -5.70
CA ASP A 172 -1.04 -3.54 -6.75
C ASP A 172 -1.72 -3.49 -8.13
N ARG A 173 -1.46 -2.42 -8.88
CA ARG A 173 -2.02 -2.20 -10.23
C ARG A 173 -1.31 -3.01 -11.32
N LYS A 174 -0.21 -3.68 -11.02
CA LYS A 174 0.60 -4.46 -11.98
C LYS A 174 0.99 -3.68 -13.24
N GLN A 175 1.24 -2.37 -13.11
CA GLN A 175 1.56 -1.46 -14.22
C GLN A 175 3.06 -1.20 -14.41
N TYR A 176 3.91 -1.91 -13.72
CA TYR A 176 5.36 -1.75 -13.81
C TYR A 176 6.01 -2.93 -14.53
N ASP A 177 6.89 -2.64 -15.47
CA ASP A 177 7.81 -3.64 -16.01
C ASP A 177 9.12 -3.60 -15.22
N TYR A 178 9.57 -4.74 -14.78
CA TYR A 178 10.87 -4.88 -14.15
C TYR A 178 11.97 -4.94 -15.23
N ILE A 179 12.35 -3.79 -15.78
CA ILE A 179 13.61 -3.68 -16.50
C ILE A 179 14.73 -3.84 -15.47
N GLU A 180 15.78 -4.57 -15.77
CA GLU A 180 16.82 -4.93 -14.79
C GLU A 180 17.45 -3.73 -14.06
N GLN A 181 17.55 -2.59 -14.73
CA GLN A 181 18.10 -1.34 -14.15
C GLN A 181 17.13 -0.60 -13.22
N ASP A 182 15.82 -0.89 -13.29
CA ASP A 182 14.76 -0.25 -12.51
C ASP A 182 14.09 -1.15 -11.47
N LYS A 183 14.60 -2.36 -11.29
CA LYS A 183 14.09 -3.29 -10.26
C LYS A 183 14.13 -2.63 -8.89
N LEU A 184 13.03 -2.73 -8.16
CA LEU A 184 13.04 -2.41 -6.75
C LEU A 184 13.96 -3.41 -6.02
N PRO A 185 14.79 -2.95 -5.08
CA PRO A 185 15.80 -3.81 -4.43
C PRO A 185 15.20 -4.82 -3.45
N CYS A 186 13.87 -4.88 -3.34
CA CYS A 186 13.16 -5.79 -2.46
C CYS A 186 11.82 -6.21 -3.07
N PRO A 187 11.25 -7.35 -2.63
CA PRO A 187 9.98 -7.85 -3.13
C PRO A 187 8.80 -6.93 -2.78
N ILE A 188 7.77 -7.00 -3.63
CA ILE A 188 6.51 -6.27 -3.46
C ILE A 188 5.41 -7.29 -3.19
N TYR A 189 4.61 -6.99 -2.17
CA TYR A 189 3.42 -7.72 -1.80
C TYR A 189 2.24 -6.77 -1.74
N SER A 190 1.04 -7.29 -1.90
CA SER A 190 -0.20 -6.50 -1.81
C SER A 190 -1.28 -7.26 -1.05
N LEU A 191 -2.27 -6.54 -0.53
CA LEU A 191 -3.51 -7.17 -0.09
C LEU A 191 -4.29 -7.64 -1.31
N TYR A 192 -4.39 -6.79 -2.34
CA TYR A 192 -5.12 -7.07 -3.57
C TYR A 192 -4.31 -6.67 -4.79
N THR A 193 -4.49 -7.40 -5.87
CA THR A 193 -4.10 -6.98 -7.21
C THR A 193 -5.28 -6.32 -7.91
N ILE A 194 -5.01 -5.53 -8.94
CA ILE A 194 -6.08 -4.95 -9.78
C ILE A 194 -6.98 -6.01 -10.41
N THR A 195 -6.42 -7.16 -10.76
CA THR A 195 -7.16 -8.27 -11.34
C THR A 195 -8.16 -8.84 -10.34
N GLU A 196 -7.74 -9.10 -9.09
CA GLU A 196 -8.61 -9.58 -8.02
C GLU A 196 -9.74 -8.60 -7.70
N LEU A 197 -9.47 -7.28 -7.73
CA LEU A 197 -10.51 -6.27 -7.59
C LEU A 197 -11.56 -6.38 -8.71
N ILE A 198 -11.10 -6.44 -9.96
CA ILE A 198 -12.00 -6.55 -11.13
C ILE A 198 -12.84 -7.83 -11.05
N GLU A 199 -12.22 -8.97 -10.77
CA GLU A 199 -12.91 -10.27 -10.64
C GLU A 199 -13.99 -10.22 -9.56
N TYR A 200 -13.69 -9.63 -8.40
CA TYR A 200 -14.67 -9.45 -7.33
C TYR A 200 -15.85 -8.58 -7.77
N TYR A 201 -15.59 -7.42 -8.38
CA TYR A 201 -16.66 -6.49 -8.75
C TYR A 201 -17.49 -6.96 -9.94
N VAL A 202 -16.93 -7.76 -10.86
CA VAL A 202 -17.71 -8.46 -11.90
C VAL A 202 -18.59 -9.54 -11.27
N SER A 203 -18.03 -10.39 -10.41
CA SER A 203 -18.78 -11.48 -9.76
C SER A 203 -19.91 -10.96 -8.85
N SER A 204 -19.70 -9.84 -8.17
CA SER A 204 -20.69 -9.17 -7.35
C SER A 204 -21.64 -8.25 -8.16
N ARG A 205 -21.53 -8.23 -9.50
CA ARG A 205 -22.35 -7.43 -10.42
C ARG A 205 -22.31 -5.91 -10.15
N LYS A 206 -21.18 -5.42 -9.64
CA LYS A 206 -20.93 -4.00 -9.43
C LYS A 206 -20.45 -3.31 -10.71
N ILE A 207 -19.71 -4.05 -11.54
CA ILE A 207 -19.30 -3.64 -12.89
C ILE A 207 -19.61 -4.77 -13.87
N ASP A 208 -19.76 -4.44 -15.16
CA ASP A 208 -19.92 -5.39 -16.22
C ASP A 208 -18.60 -5.74 -16.92
N ASP A 209 -18.64 -6.73 -17.81
CA ASP A 209 -17.47 -7.19 -18.56
C ASP A 209 -16.89 -6.11 -19.49
N VAL A 210 -17.70 -5.14 -19.93
CA VAL A 210 -17.26 -4.06 -20.81
C VAL A 210 -16.34 -3.13 -20.03
N VAL A 211 -16.78 -2.68 -18.84
CA VAL A 211 -15.98 -1.86 -17.94
C VAL A 211 -14.73 -2.61 -17.47
N ALA A 212 -14.85 -3.90 -17.13
CA ALA A 212 -13.73 -4.73 -16.75
C ALA A 212 -12.65 -4.79 -17.83
N ASN A 213 -13.04 -5.04 -19.09
CA ASN A 213 -12.14 -5.09 -20.23
C ASN A 213 -11.49 -3.72 -20.53
N GLN A 214 -12.22 -2.62 -20.39
CA GLN A 214 -11.65 -1.28 -20.53
C GLN A 214 -10.57 -1.00 -19.47
N ILE A 215 -10.77 -1.43 -18.23
CA ILE A 215 -9.79 -1.27 -17.15
C ILE A 215 -8.54 -2.11 -17.44
N LEU A 216 -8.70 -3.38 -17.79
CA LEU A 216 -7.58 -4.27 -18.12
C LEU A 216 -6.77 -3.76 -19.31
N ALA A 217 -7.43 -3.27 -20.36
CA ALA A 217 -6.76 -2.65 -21.50
C ALA A 217 -5.97 -1.41 -21.08
N HIS A 218 -6.57 -0.53 -20.27
CA HIS A 218 -5.92 0.67 -19.76
C HIS A 218 -4.70 0.36 -18.87
N VAL A 219 -4.81 -0.62 -17.99
CA VAL A 219 -3.71 -1.05 -17.12
C VAL A 219 -2.56 -1.62 -17.94
N ASN A 220 -2.87 -2.45 -18.96
CA ASN A 220 -1.87 -3.06 -19.84
C ASN A 220 -1.18 -2.06 -20.77
N THR A 221 -1.89 -1.02 -21.26
CA THR A 221 -1.30 0.01 -22.14
C THR A 221 -0.45 1.02 -21.39
N ARG A 222 -0.67 1.18 -20.09
CA ARG A 222 0.12 2.08 -19.22
C ARG A 222 1.14 1.32 -18.37
N ARG A 223 1.78 0.31 -18.95
CA ARG A 223 2.97 -0.25 -18.34
C ARG A 223 4.07 0.80 -18.42
N PHE A 224 4.58 1.19 -17.26
CA PHE A 224 5.69 2.14 -17.19
C PHE A 224 6.97 1.38 -17.51
N THR A 225 7.53 1.65 -18.68
CA THR A 225 8.86 1.17 -19.09
C THR A 225 9.96 2.00 -18.42
#